data_77f3aa0e04b0a480176a407dadab4efd
#
_entry.id   77f3aa0e04b0a480176a407dadab4efd
#
_cell.length_a   1.000
_cell.length_b   1.000
_cell.length_c   1.000
_cell.angle_alpha   90.00
_cell.angle_beta   90.00
_cell.angle_gamma   90.00
#
_symmetry.space_group_name_H-M   'P 1'
#
loop_
_entity.id
_entity.type
_entity.pdbx_description
1 polymer ?
#
loop_
_entity_poly.entity_id
_entity_poly.type
_entity_poly.pdbx_seq_one_letter_code
_entity_poly.pdbx_strand_id
1 'polypeptide(L)'
;MDFLVLAQQCAPAVHPQTLAAIVKTESGFNPFAIGVNKGGLQLTRQPTNKAEAVAAAKTLIAGGQNIDMGLGQINSENLTRLGMTVDEVFDVCKNLSAAALILEDNFTRASAKEGAPQEALKKALSAYNTGDFARGIKNGYVQKVSTNGLK
;
A
#
# COMPACT_ATOMS: atom_id res chain seq x y z
N MET A 1 -11.30 14.52 -8.85
CA MET A 1 -12.13 13.99 -7.75
C MET A 1 -11.36 14.07 -6.45
N ASP A 2 -12.02 14.51 -5.40
CA ASP A 2 -11.41 14.55 -4.08
C ASP A 2 -11.02 13.14 -3.62
N PHE A 3 -9.81 12.99 -3.07
CA PHE A 3 -9.31 11.68 -2.64
C PHE A 3 -10.22 11.03 -1.60
N LEU A 4 -10.74 11.79 -0.63
CA LEU A 4 -11.58 11.22 0.42
C LEU A 4 -12.88 10.62 -0.14
N VAL A 5 -13.45 11.26 -1.17
CA VAL A 5 -14.63 10.73 -1.86
C VAL A 5 -14.28 9.46 -2.61
N LEU A 6 -13.16 9.46 -3.32
CA LEU A 6 -12.68 8.30 -4.06
C LEU A 6 -12.40 7.12 -3.12
N ALA A 7 -11.76 7.38 -1.99
CA ALA A 7 -11.48 6.35 -0.99
C ALA A 7 -12.76 5.72 -0.45
N GLN A 8 -13.78 6.54 -0.19
CA GLN A 8 -15.07 6.06 0.28
C GLN A 8 -15.77 5.17 -0.73
N GLN A 9 -15.68 5.53 -2.01
CA GLN A 9 -16.29 4.75 -3.09
C GLN A 9 -15.55 3.43 -3.34
N CYS A 10 -14.23 3.46 -3.31
CA CYS A 10 -13.40 2.32 -3.71
C CYS A 10 -13.00 1.42 -2.55
N ALA A 11 -13.00 1.94 -1.33
CA ALA A 11 -12.52 1.21 -0.15
C ALA A 11 -13.35 1.58 1.09
N PRO A 12 -14.66 1.31 1.06
CA PRO A 12 -15.56 1.77 2.15
C PRO A 12 -15.28 1.11 3.50
N ALA A 13 -14.57 -0.02 3.53
CA ALA A 13 -14.28 -0.74 4.77
C ALA A 13 -13.21 -0.06 5.63
N VAL A 14 -12.44 0.87 5.06
CA VAL A 14 -11.38 1.59 5.78
C VAL A 14 -11.74 3.07 5.86
N HIS A 15 -11.52 3.66 7.03
CA HIS A 15 -11.80 5.09 7.20
C HIS A 15 -10.99 5.89 6.16
N PRO A 16 -11.63 6.81 5.42
CA PRO A 16 -10.95 7.53 4.32
C PRO A 16 -9.68 8.27 4.75
N GLN A 17 -9.66 8.85 5.95
CA GLN A 17 -8.49 9.56 6.44
C GLN A 17 -7.33 8.61 6.76
N THR A 18 -7.63 7.41 7.24
CA THR A 18 -6.61 6.38 7.47
C THR A 18 -5.98 5.98 6.14
N LEU A 19 -6.80 5.74 5.14
CA LEU A 19 -6.32 5.38 3.80
C LEU A 19 -5.50 6.52 3.19
N ALA A 20 -5.96 7.77 3.35
CA ALA A 20 -5.23 8.95 2.87
C ALA A 20 -3.85 9.05 3.52
N ALA A 21 -3.75 8.79 4.82
CA ALA A 21 -2.48 8.82 5.53
C ALA A 21 -1.50 7.76 5.02
N ILE A 22 -2.01 6.55 4.74
CA ILE A 22 -1.21 5.47 4.15
C ILE A 22 -0.73 5.87 2.76
N VAL A 23 -1.62 6.32 1.91
CA VAL A 23 -1.29 6.67 0.51
C VAL A 23 -0.29 7.83 0.46
N LYS A 24 -0.47 8.83 1.32
CA LYS A 24 0.50 9.94 1.42
C LYS A 24 1.88 9.43 1.81
N THR A 25 1.95 8.53 2.78
CA THR A 25 3.20 7.95 3.26
C THR A 25 3.85 7.07 2.21
N GLU A 26 3.06 6.23 1.54
CA GLU A 26 3.57 5.23 0.59
C GLU A 26 4.01 5.86 -0.74
N SER A 27 3.19 6.68 -1.34
CA SER A 27 3.40 7.15 -2.72
C SER A 27 3.35 8.66 -2.89
N GLY A 28 2.98 9.42 -1.84
CA GLY A 28 2.72 10.85 -2.00
C GLY A 28 1.58 11.13 -2.96
N PHE A 29 0.58 10.25 -3.00
CA PHE A 29 -0.57 10.30 -3.91
C PHE A 29 -0.19 10.13 -5.39
N ASN A 30 0.94 9.50 -5.69
CA ASN A 30 1.33 9.21 -7.08
C ASN A 30 0.76 7.84 -7.50
N PRO A 31 -0.23 7.82 -8.42
CA PRO A 31 -0.86 6.55 -8.83
C PRO A 31 0.04 5.64 -9.66
N PHE A 32 1.18 6.16 -10.14
CA PHE A 32 2.11 5.41 -10.99
C PHE A 32 3.43 5.10 -10.29
N ALA A 33 3.52 5.35 -8.98
CA ALA A 33 4.74 5.13 -8.22
C ALA A 33 5.15 3.65 -8.21
N ILE A 34 6.45 3.41 -8.42
CA ILE A 34 7.04 2.07 -8.29
C ILE A 34 8.23 2.17 -7.34
N GLY A 35 8.21 1.37 -6.29
CA GLY A 35 9.34 1.19 -5.39
C GLY A 35 9.98 -0.16 -5.63
N VAL A 36 11.30 -0.21 -5.78
CA VAL A 36 12.03 -1.47 -5.96
C VAL A 36 12.70 -1.84 -4.64
N ASN A 37 12.46 -3.06 -4.18
CA ASN A 37 12.90 -3.51 -2.85
C ASN A 37 14.21 -4.32 -2.90
N LYS A 38 14.83 -4.44 -1.74
CA LYS A 38 15.94 -5.37 -1.43
C LYS A 38 17.01 -5.56 -2.51
N GLY A 39 17.81 -4.55 -2.77
CA GLY A 39 18.96 -4.67 -3.65
C GLY A 39 18.62 -4.68 -5.13
N GLY A 40 17.35 -4.51 -5.48
CA GLY A 40 16.96 -4.34 -6.87
C GLY A 40 17.44 -3.01 -7.44
N LEU A 41 17.53 -2.92 -8.76
CA LEU A 41 17.93 -1.69 -9.43
C LEU A 41 16.80 -0.66 -9.33
N GLN A 42 17.09 0.47 -8.71
CA GLN A 42 16.12 1.56 -8.62
C GLN A 42 15.89 2.19 -9.99
N LEU A 43 14.67 2.66 -10.22
CA LEU A 43 14.34 3.37 -11.44
C LEU A 43 15.06 4.73 -11.48
N THR A 44 15.59 5.10 -12.65
CA THR A 44 16.24 6.41 -12.82
C THR A 44 15.22 7.54 -12.78
N ARG A 45 13.97 7.26 -13.16
CA ARG A 45 12.85 8.16 -13.00
C ARG A 45 11.55 7.37 -12.87
N GLN A 46 10.55 7.98 -12.22
CA GLN A 46 9.26 7.35 -12.06
C GLN A 46 8.43 7.43 -13.34
N PRO A 47 7.57 6.43 -13.59
CA PRO A 47 6.63 6.49 -14.72
C PRO A 47 5.72 7.72 -14.61
N THR A 48 5.35 8.28 -15.76
CA THR A 48 4.52 9.48 -15.82
C THR A 48 3.06 9.20 -16.21
N ASN A 49 2.76 7.97 -16.60
CA ASN A 49 1.40 7.56 -16.95
C ASN A 49 1.22 6.06 -16.72
N LYS A 50 -0.02 5.60 -16.83
CA LYS A 50 -0.35 4.19 -16.56
C LYS A 50 0.39 3.23 -17.49
N ALA A 51 0.45 3.52 -18.78
CA ALA A 51 1.10 2.64 -19.77
C ALA A 51 2.58 2.44 -19.44
N GLU A 52 3.28 3.52 -19.09
CA GLU A 52 4.68 3.45 -18.66
C GLU A 52 4.83 2.65 -17.37
N ALA A 53 3.93 2.85 -16.40
CA ALA A 53 3.98 2.15 -15.13
C ALA A 53 3.79 0.65 -15.31
N VAL A 54 2.80 0.27 -16.11
CA VAL A 54 2.51 -1.15 -16.39
C VAL A 54 3.71 -1.81 -17.09
N ALA A 55 4.26 -1.15 -18.11
CA ALA A 55 5.41 -1.69 -18.86
C ALA A 55 6.64 -1.87 -17.95
N ALA A 56 6.95 -0.84 -17.16
CA ALA A 56 8.08 -0.89 -16.24
C ALA A 56 7.91 -1.99 -15.19
N ALA A 57 6.72 -2.08 -14.60
CA ALA A 57 6.43 -3.09 -13.58
C ALA A 57 6.55 -4.51 -14.14
N LYS A 58 5.98 -4.76 -15.32
CA LYS A 58 6.08 -6.08 -15.96
C LYS A 58 7.53 -6.48 -16.21
N THR A 59 8.36 -5.55 -16.69
CA THR A 59 9.78 -5.79 -16.94
C THR A 59 10.51 -6.13 -15.64
N LEU A 60 10.27 -5.36 -14.59
CA LEU A 60 10.91 -5.59 -13.29
C LEU A 60 10.51 -6.94 -12.68
N ILE A 61 9.23 -7.26 -12.73
CA ILE A 61 8.72 -8.54 -12.19
C ILE A 61 9.29 -9.72 -12.99
N ALA A 62 9.32 -9.62 -14.31
CA ALA A 62 9.90 -10.66 -15.17
C ALA A 62 11.39 -10.87 -14.88
N GLY A 63 12.08 -9.82 -14.46
CA GLY A 63 13.48 -9.88 -14.05
C GLY A 63 13.69 -10.36 -12.61
N GLY A 64 12.64 -10.79 -11.92
CA GLY A 64 12.75 -11.30 -10.56
C GLY A 64 12.77 -10.25 -9.47
N GLN A 65 12.46 -8.98 -9.80
CA GLN A 65 12.46 -7.90 -8.81
C GLN A 65 11.19 -7.94 -7.95
N ASN A 66 11.36 -7.64 -6.67
CA ASN A 66 10.25 -7.41 -5.75
C ASN A 66 9.95 -5.92 -5.77
N ILE A 67 8.72 -5.55 -6.14
CA ILE A 67 8.33 -4.15 -6.30
C ILE A 67 7.02 -3.83 -5.58
N ASP A 68 6.85 -2.54 -5.28
CA ASP A 68 5.61 -2.00 -4.74
C ASP A 68 5.02 -1.03 -5.76
N MET A 69 3.69 -1.04 -5.91
CA MET A 69 3.04 -0.39 -7.05
C MET A 69 1.86 0.49 -6.65
N GLY A 70 1.81 1.67 -7.25
CA GLY A 70 0.65 2.55 -7.22
C GLY A 70 0.46 3.29 -5.91
N LEU A 71 -0.73 3.83 -5.72
CA LEU A 71 -1.07 4.68 -4.58
C LEU A 71 -0.74 4.05 -3.22
N GLY A 72 -1.16 2.81 -3.01
CA GLY A 72 -0.94 2.09 -1.76
C GLY A 72 0.35 1.29 -1.73
N GLN A 73 1.15 1.36 -2.78
CA GLN A 73 2.40 0.59 -2.90
C GLN A 73 2.17 -0.90 -2.65
N ILE A 74 1.30 -1.47 -3.45
CA ILE A 74 0.94 -2.90 -3.36
C ILE A 74 2.11 -3.74 -3.86
N ASN A 75 2.58 -4.67 -3.02
CA ASN A 75 3.72 -5.51 -3.33
C ASN A 75 3.39 -6.53 -4.43
N SER A 76 4.34 -6.76 -5.33
CA SER A 76 4.16 -7.68 -6.45
C SER A 76 3.84 -9.11 -6.02
N GLU A 77 4.33 -9.53 -4.85
CA GLU A 77 4.04 -10.88 -4.32
C GLU A 77 2.58 -11.04 -3.88
N ASN A 78 1.86 -9.95 -3.66
CA ASN A 78 0.45 -10.00 -3.27
C ASN A 78 -0.51 -10.12 -4.45
N LEU A 79 -0.04 -9.93 -5.68
CA LEU A 79 -0.93 -9.92 -6.85
C LEU A 79 -1.73 -11.21 -7.01
N THR A 80 -1.06 -12.37 -6.88
CA THR A 80 -1.74 -13.67 -7.01
C THR A 80 -2.79 -13.84 -5.93
N ARG A 81 -2.47 -13.55 -4.68
CA ARG A 81 -3.41 -13.65 -3.56
C ARG A 81 -4.62 -12.74 -3.73
N LEU A 82 -4.39 -11.54 -4.27
CA LEU A 82 -5.45 -10.56 -4.51
C LEU A 82 -6.24 -10.84 -5.80
N GLY A 83 -5.76 -11.76 -6.64
CA GLY A 83 -6.39 -12.04 -7.93
C GLY A 83 -6.28 -10.86 -8.89
N MET A 84 -5.20 -10.09 -8.83
CA MET A 84 -5.01 -8.88 -9.62
C MET A 84 -3.88 -9.01 -10.64
N THR A 85 -4.07 -8.35 -11.76
CA THR A 85 -3.02 -8.16 -12.78
C THR A 85 -2.26 -6.88 -12.50
N VAL A 86 -1.11 -6.71 -13.17
CA VAL A 86 -0.32 -5.48 -13.10
C VAL A 86 -1.15 -4.28 -13.61
N ASP A 87 -1.91 -4.49 -14.70
CA ASP A 87 -2.79 -3.43 -15.22
C ASP A 87 -3.79 -2.97 -14.16
N GLU A 88 -4.40 -3.93 -13.47
CA GLU A 88 -5.40 -3.64 -12.44
C GLU A 88 -4.81 -2.92 -11.23
N VAL A 89 -3.59 -3.28 -10.83
CA VAL A 89 -2.97 -2.66 -9.65
C VAL A 89 -2.65 -1.18 -9.88
N PHE A 90 -2.50 -0.76 -11.14
CA PHE A 90 -2.31 0.65 -11.46
C PHE A 90 -3.63 1.39 -11.76
N ASP A 91 -4.77 0.71 -11.66
CA ASP A 91 -6.07 1.36 -11.64
C ASP A 91 -6.28 1.95 -10.24
N VAL A 92 -6.59 3.24 -10.16
CA VAL A 92 -6.70 3.95 -8.88
C VAL A 92 -7.66 3.28 -7.92
N CYS A 93 -8.88 3.01 -8.37
CA CYS A 93 -9.89 2.41 -7.51
C CYS A 93 -9.51 1.00 -7.05
N LYS A 94 -9.01 0.18 -7.97
CA LYS A 94 -8.60 -1.20 -7.63
C LYS A 94 -7.39 -1.23 -6.71
N ASN A 95 -6.45 -0.30 -6.87
CA ASN A 95 -5.32 -0.18 -5.97
C ASN A 95 -5.77 0.17 -4.55
N LEU A 96 -6.67 1.14 -4.40
CA LEU A 96 -7.21 1.52 -3.10
C LEU A 96 -7.98 0.37 -2.45
N SER A 97 -8.76 -0.36 -3.24
CA SER A 97 -9.49 -1.54 -2.76
C SER A 97 -8.52 -2.61 -2.24
N ALA A 98 -7.43 -2.85 -2.97
CA ALA A 98 -6.39 -3.81 -2.55
C ALA A 98 -5.71 -3.37 -1.26
N ALA A 99 -5.36 -2.10 -1.15
CA ALA A 99 -4.76 -1.54 0.07
C ALA A 99 -5.67 -1.75 1.27
N ALA A 100 -6.96 -1.47 1.10
CA ALA A 100 -7.95 -1.65 2.15
C ALA A 100 -8.09 -3.11 2.57
N LEU A 101 -8.09 -4.04 1.62
CA LEU A 101 -8.17 -5.47 1.92
C LEU A 101 -6.97 -5.94 2.75
N ILE A 102 -5.78 -5.50 2.37
CA ILE A 102 -4.56 -5.86 3.09
C ILE A 102 -4.60 -5.32 4.53
N LEU A 103 -4.95 -4.05 4.67
CA LEU A 103 -5.02 -3.42 5.99
C LEU A 103 -6.09 -4.07 6.87
N GLU A 104 -7.27 -4.32 6.30
CA GLU A 104 -8.38 -4.94 7.02
C GLU A 104 -8.03 -6.35 7.49
N ASP A 105 -7.40 -7.15 6.63
CA ASP A 105 -6.93 -8.48 6.99
C ASP A 105 -5.91 -8.42 8.13
N ASN A 106 -4.94 -7.50 8.02
CA ASN A 106 -3.95 -7.29 9.07
C ASN A 106 -4.60 -6.88 10.39
N PHE A 107 -5.58 -5.98 10.31
CA PHE A 107 -6.29 -5.51 11.50
C PHE A 107 -7.08 -6.63 12.18
N THR A 108 -7.75 -7.46 11.40
CA THR A 108 -8.50 -8.61 11.92
C THR A 108 -7.57 -9.57 12.66
N ARG A 109 -6.42 -9.89 12.07
CA ARG A 109 -5.43 -10.77 12.69
C ARG A 109 -4.81 -10.16 13.96
N ALA A 110 -4.51 -8.87 13.92
CA ALA A 110 -3.96 -8.17 15.07
C ALA A 110 -5.00 -8.08 16.21
N SER A 111 -6.25 -7.80 15.88
CA SER A 111 -7.35 -7.69 16.86
C SER A 111 -7.60 -9.00 17.60
N ALA A 112 -7.41 -10.13 16.94
CA ALA A 112 -7.58 -11.44 17.57
C ALA A 112 -6.60 -11.65 18.73
N LYS A 113 -5.44 -10.99 18.69
CA LYS A 113 -4.41 -11.11 19.72
C LYS A 113 -4.43 -9.96 20.72
N GLU A 114 -4.70 -8.75 20.23
CA GLU A 114 -4.49 -7.54 21.01
C GLU A 114 -5.72 -7.05 21.77
N GLY A 115 -6.89 -7.16 21.16
CA GLY A 115 -8.13 -6.70 21.77
C GLY A 115 -8.33 -5.18 21.77
N ALA A 116 -7.30 -4.38 22.02
CA ALA A 116 -7.42 -2.92 22.02
C ALA A 116 -7.32 -2.38 20.60
N PRO A 117 -8.34 -1.64 20.08
CA PRO A 117 -8.37 -1.20 18.70
C PRO A 117 -7.16 -0.34 18.28
N GLN A 118 -6.70 0.55 19.15
CA GLN A 118 -5.56 1.43 18.85
C GLN A 118 -4.28 0.63 18.65
N GLU A 119 -4.03 -0.34 19.51
CA GLU A 119 -2.85 -1.19 19.39
C GLU A 119 -2.93 -2.14 18.21
N ALA A 120 -4.13 -2.66 17.93
CA ALA A 120 -4.37 -3.50 16.76
C ALA A 120 -4.11 -2.72 15.47
N LEU A 121 -4.52 -1.45 15.41
CA LEU A 121 -4.27 -0.60 14.24
C LEU A 121 -2.78 -0.36 14.02
N LYS A 122 -2.03 -0.07 15.09
CA LYS A 122 -0.57 0.12 14.98
C LYS A 122 0.10 -1.12 14.41
N LYS A 123 -0.30 -2.29 14.89
CA LYS A 123 0.24 -3.57 14.40
C LYS A 123 -0.17 -3.84 12.95
N ALA A 124 -1.40 -3.51 12.59
CA ALA A 124 -1.88 -3.66 11.21
C ALA A 124 -1.10 -2.77 10.25
N LEU A 125 -0.82 -1.53 10.65
CA LEU A 125 0.01 -0.62 9.87
C LEU A 125 1.44 -1.10 9.74
N SER A 126 2.01 -1.62 10.84
CA SER A 126 3.35 -2.22 10.82
C SER A 126 3.42 -3.37 9.81
N ALA A 127 2.44 -4.27 9.85
CA ALA A 127 2.37 -5.40 8.94
C ALA A 127 2.14 -4.97 7.48
N TYR A 128 1.42 -3.88 7.26
CA TYR A 128 1.25 -3.31 5.93
C TYR A 128 2.59 -2.95 5.30
N ASN A 129 3.48 -2.35 6.10
CA ASN A 129 4.81 -1.94 5.64
C ASN A 129 5.80 -3.11 5.54
N THR A 130 5.81 -4.00 6.53
CA THR A 130 6.90 -4.99 6.68
C THR A 130 6.46 -6.45 6.64
N GLY A 131 5.16 -6.71 6.73
CA GLY A 131 4.64 -8.07 6.95
C GLY A 131 4.74 -8.54 8.39
N ASP A 132 5.22 -7.69 9.30
CA ASP A 132 5.49 -8.03 10.71
C ASP A 132 4.81 -7.01 11.62
N PHE A 133 4.21 -7.46 12.72
CA PHE A 133 3.45 -6.58 13.62
C PHE A 133 4.32 -5.60 14.42
N ALA A 134 5.63 -5.77 14.44
CA ALA A 134 6.53 -4.95 15.25
C ALA A 134 7.51 -4.09 14.44
N ARG A 135 8.01 -4.61 13.32
CA ARG A 135 9.08 -3.93 12.57
C ARG A 135 8.68 -2.57 12.01
N GLY A 136 7.44 -2.40 11.59
CA GLY A 136 6.95 -1.11 11.10
C GLY A 136 6.81 -0.06 12.18
N ILE A 137 6.67 -0.49 13.43
CA ILE A 137 6.69 0.42 14.58
C ILE A 137 8.14 0.86 14.85
N LYS A 138 9.06 -0.10 14.88
CA LYS A 138 10.48 0.16 15.17
C LYS A 138 11.17 1.01 14.12
N ASN A 139 10.81 0.84 12.85
CA ASN A 139 11.45 1.56 11.73
C ASN A 139 10.88 2.95 11.48
N GLY A 140 9.88 3.38 12.26
CA GLY A 140 9.28 4.71 12.14
C GLY A 140 8.12 4.83 11.16
N TYR A 141 7.76 3.75 10.46
CA TYR A 141 6.65 3.79 9.49
C TYR A 141 5.32 4.18 10.13
N VAL A 142 4.96 3.50 11.24
CA VAL A 142 3.68 3.77 11.94
C VAL A 142 3.64 5.22 12.42
N GLN A 143 4.74 5.73 12.94
CA GLN A 143 4.84 7.13 13.35
C GLN A 143 4.65 8.08 12.16
N LYS A 144 5.23 7.73 11.01
CA LYS A 144 5.13 8.54 9.80
C LYS A 144 3.68 8.60 9.29
N VAL A 145 2.98 7.46 9.28
CA VAL A 145 1.56 7.42 8.93
C VAL A 145 0.75 8.28 9.89
N SER A 146 1.01 8.15 11.18
CA SER A 146 0.33 8.94 12.21
C SER A 146 0.53 10.44 12.00
N THR A 147 1.77 10.86 11.72
CA THR A 147 2.10 12.26 11.41
C THR A 147 1.39 12.75 10.16
N ASN A 148 1.21 11.89 9.16
CA ASN A 148 0.59 12.25 7.89
C ASN A 148 -0.94 12.29 7.91
N GLY A 149 -1.58 12.03 9.03
CA GLY A 149 -3.01 12.24 9.09
C GLY A 149 -3.79 11.48 10.14
N LEU A 150 -3.22 10.46 10.75
CA LEU A 150 -3.86 9.78 11.85
C LEU A 150 -3.55 10.51 13.15
N LYS A 151 -4.57 10.93 13.84
CA LYS A 151 -4.42 11.57 15.15
C LYS A 151 -5.18 10.79 16.22
#